data_89d3e90673027ee338bfe2b99b144e8a
#
_entry.id   89d3e90673027ee338bfe2b99b144e8a
#
_cell.length_a   1.000
_cell.length_b   1.000
_cell.length_c   1.000
_cell.angle_alpha   90.00
_cell.angle_beta   90.00
_cell.angle_gamma   90.00
#
_symmetry.space_group_name_H-M   'P 1'
#
loop_
_entity.id
_entity.type
_entity.pdbx_description
1 polymer ?
#
loop_
_entity_poly.entity_id
_entity_poly.type
_entity_poly.pdbx_seq_one_letter_code
_entity_poly.pdbx_strand_id
1 'polypeptide(L)'
;MCGILGGNNSDWDYQKGIECMRHRGPDGIRVRLMPGFTFAFARLAIMDLSEHGMQPMFSYDNQVGIVFNGEIYGYQKLKKMLMKKGYQFHSSSDTEVILNAYLEWGEKFVTKIDGMFAIAIYDTRDMTVKLFRDRIGIKPLYYYYNGSDFGFASELKGIVNMCNTVSFEIDNTAVYDYLHISYIPEPKSFYKNVYRLMPGHRMVFDISNRRITENSSYWKLKVNSRQGTQRKQNDLIEELRYLVKESIEEQMIADVPVGTFLSGGVDSSIVTYEAHRANSNVETFSMDFTDSNYSEFHYAAELAERYHMHMNSRIFTRSDFRQYYNRMKEWYDEPFADTSAFPTYLVSEMARKKVTVVLTGDGGDEVFGGYRQYKLMWQKQKENGPDIPLISVIYNNVKKNRSKDYFWLDALTFISGLYGWRPNMNDKEFRKQLKIDKQYDIRDFMRRYYIKDLPPITRMQYLDLKTYLPGDILTKVDRASMAVSLETRVPLLSKKLVEFSFSLSEEDRCPNGELKGLLKKAYEDEIGKNILYRQKMGFSIPRTYFNNRKSPQEHILKDIWKYRI
;
A
#
# COMPACT_ATOMS: atom_id res chain seq x y z
N MET A 1 4.55 8.07 11.12
CA MET A 1 5.19 6.82 10.59
C MET A 1 6.66 6.81 10.88
N CYS A 2 7.26 5.64 11.13
CA CYS A 2 8.62 5.52 11.61
C CYS A 2 9.48 4.67 10.66
N GLY A 3 10.78 4.61 10.91
CA GLY A 3 11.68 3.62 10.35
C GLY A 3 11.97 2.54 11.40
N ILE A 4 11.77 1.27 11.07
CA ILE A 4 12.17 0.14 11.91
C ILE A 4 13.21 -0.70 11.20
N LEU A 5 14.13 -1.27 11.96
CA LEU A 5 15.22 -2.10 11.46
C LEU A 5 15.69 -3.02 12.57
N GLY A 6 16.17 -4.22 12.21
CA GLY A 6 16.80 -5.13 13.16
C GLY A 6 17.46 -6.32 12.48
N GLY A 7 18.28 -7.06 13.26
CA GLY A 7 18.99 -8.23 12.75
C GLY A 7 19.75 -8.99 13.82
N ASN A 8 20.21 -10.20 13.47
CA ASN A 8 20.88 -11.13 14.38
C ASN A 8 22.41 -11.20 14.21
N ASN A 9 22.99 -10.45 13.27
CA ASN A 9 24.43 -10.49 13.03
C ASN A 9 25.11 -9.27 13.69
N SER A 10 26.00 -9.50 14.64
CA SER A 10 26.71 -8.44 15.40
C SER A 10 27.66 -7.58 14.54
N ASP A 11 28.09 -8.07 13.40
CA ASP A 11 29.05 -7.39 12.52
C ASP A 11 28.36 -6.39 11.55
N TRP A 12 27.02 -6.34 11.58
CA TRP A 12 26.27 -5.41 10.77
C TRP A 12 26.21 -3.99 11.36
N ASP A 13 26.16 -3.01 10.49
CA ASP A 13 26.11 -1.59 10.85
C ASP A 13 24.65 -1.10 11.00
N TYR A 14 24.06 -1.35 12.16
CA TYR A 14 22.68 -0.93 12.48
C TYR A 14 22.50 0.57 12.48
N GLN A 15 23.54 1.32 12.88
CA GLN A 15 23.49 2.80 12.89
C GLN A 15 23.38 3.34 11.47
N LYS A 16 24.22 2.85 10.55
CA LYS A 16 24.17 3.24 9.14
C LYS A 16 22.84 2.82 8.48
N GLY A 17 22.36 1.63 8.82
CA GLY A 17 21.08 1.10 8.32
C GLY A 17 19.88 1.97 8.71
N ILE A 18 19.82 2.46 9.95
CA ILE A 18 18.70 3.30 10.40
C ILE A 18 18.88 4.77 9.95
N GLU A 19 20.10 5.29 9.91
CA GLU A 19 20.39 6.66 9.44
C GLU A 19 19.95 6.89 7.99
N CYS A 20 20.12 5.91 7.09
CA CYS A 20 19.66 6.04 5.72
C CYS A 20 18.13 6.12 5.58
N MET A 21 17.39 5.80 6.66
CA MET A 21 15.93 5.92 6.78
C MET A 21 15.49 7.10 7.68
N ARG A 22 16.38 8.04 8.03
CA ARG A 22 16.08 9.21 8.87
C ARG A 22 14.91 10.04 8.32
N HIS A 23 14.73 10.09 7.00
CA HIS A 23 13.59 10.76 6.37
C HIS A 23 12.23 10.20 6.80
N ARG A 24 12.15 8.93 7.24
CA ARG A 24 10.93 8.35 7.79
C ARG A 24 10.66 8.82 9.22
N GLY A 25 11.71 9.12 9.97
CA GLY A 25 11.59 9.50 11.38
C GLY A 25 12.68 10.50 11.78
N PRO A 26 12.48 11.81 11.50
CA PRO A 26 13.47 12.85 11.76
C PRO A 26 13.60 13.21 13.25
N ASP A 27 12.61 12.85 14.08
CA ASP A 27 12.49 13.36 15.46
C ASP A 27 13.38 12.61 16.47
N GLY A 28 13.97 11.48 16.08
CA GLY A 28 14.94 10.77 16.92
C GLY A 28 15.34 9.42 16.36
N ILE A 29 16.55 8.97 16.70
CA ILE A 29 17.07 7.65 16.36
C ILE A 29 17.54 6.97 17.63
N ARG A 30 17.26 5.65 17.72
CA ARG A 30 17.74 4.79 18.81
C ARG A 30 18.12 3.43 18.28
N VAL A 31 19.29 2.93 18.69
CA VAL A 31 19.74 1.55 18.45
C VAL A 31 19.84 0.85 19.80
N ARG A 32 19.32 -0.35 19.90
CA ARG A 32 19.35 -1.16 21.13
C ARG A 32 19.84 -2.56 20.82
N LEU A 33 20.98 -2.91 21.43
CA LEU A 33 21.52 -4.26 21.42
C LEU A 33 20.82 -5.09 22.48
N MET A 34 20.45 -6.31 22.11
CA MET A 34 19.84 -7.33 22.96
C MET A 34 20.57 -8.67 22.76
N PRO A 35 20.42 -9.64 23.64
CA PRO A 35 21.02 -10.96 23.44
C PRO A 35 20.63 -11.59 22.09
N GLY A 36 21.62 -11.74 21.20
CA GLY A 36 21.48 -12.37 19.88
C GLY A 36 20.69 -11.58 18.84
N PHE A 37 20.25 -10.33 19.14
CA PHE A 37 19.51 -9.51 18.20
C PHE A 37 19.67 -8.01 18.48
N THR A 38 19.55 -7.18 17.46
CA THR A 38 19.59 -5.71 17.58
C THR A 38 18.36 -5.09 16.93
N PHE A 39 17.74 -4.14 17.63
CA PHE A 39 16.72 -3.26 17.06
C PHE A 39 17.26 -1.85 16.83
N ALA A 40 16.79 -1.21 15.77
CA ALA A 40 16.99 0.21 15.51
C ALA A 40 15.67 0.87 15.08
N PHE A 41 15.49 2.12 15.47
CA PHE A 41 14.27 2.88 15.30
C PHE A 41 14.56 4.33 14.92
N ALA A 42 13.83 4.85 13.93
CA ALA A 42 13.80 6.27 13.57
C ALA A 42 12.36 6.78 13.76
N ARG A 43 12.19 7.77 14.64
CA ARG A 43 10.90 8.25 15.12
C ARG A 43 10.36 9.41 14.28
N LEU A 44 9.10 9.30 13.85
CA LEU A 44 8.23 10.44 13.54
C LEU A 44 7.17 10.50 14.65
N ALA A 45 7.23 11.55 15.48
CA ALA A 45 6.35 11.70 16.64
C ALA A 45 4.96 12.18 16.17
N ILE A 46 3.96 11.32 16.30
CA ILE A 46 2.57 11.57 15.93
C ILE A 46 1.65 11.34 17.13
N MET A 47 1.84 10.21 17.83
CA MET A 47 1.19 9.89 19.09
C MET A 47 2.22 9.93 20.20
N ASP A 48 1.85 10.52 21.36
CA ASP A 48 2.72 10.73 22.51
C ASP A 48 4.03 11.45 22.14
N LEU A 49 4.00 12.76 22.02
CA LEU A 49 5.17 13.56 21.60
C LEU A 49 6.34 13.55 22.61
N SER A 50 6.16 12.93 23.79
CA SER A 50 7.20 12.81 24.83
C SER A 50 8.20 11.67 24.53
N GLU A 51 9.26 11.59 25.33
CA GLU A 51 10.23 10.47 25.27
C GLU A 51 9.61 9.10 25.61
N HIS A 52 8.44 9.05 26.26
CA HIS A 52 7.76 7.79 26.57
C HIS A 52 7.24 7.08 25.30
N GLY A 53 7.02 7.82 24.19
CA GLY A 53 6.68 7.23 22.89
C GLY A 53 7.89 6.74 22.10
N MET A 54 9.13 6.84 22.62
CA MET A 54 10.34 6.38 21.90
C MET A 54 10.47 4.87 21.94
N GLN A 55 10.94 4.31 20.82
CA GLN A 55 11.18 2.87 20.65
C GLN A 55 12.68 2.59 20.41
N PRO A 56 13.18 1.34 20.61
CA PRO A 56 12.43 0.15 21.05
C PRO A 56 11.84 0.34 22.44
N MET A 57 10.58 -0.10 22.62
CA MET A 57 9.88 -0.08 23.88
C MET A 57 9.91 -1.49 24.49
N PHE A 58 10.05 -1.57 25.83
CA PHE A 58 10.17 -2.85 26.51
C PHE A 58 9.07 -3.02 27.55
N SER A 59 8.71 -4.29 27.81
CA SER A 59 7.91 -4.68 28.97
C SER A 59 8.62 -4.34 30.28
N TYR A 60 7.86 -4.23 31.36
CA TYR A 60 8.40 -3.84 32.68
C TYR A 60 9.57 -4.75 33.15
N ASP A 61 9.48 -6.03 32.85
CA ASP A 61 10.51 -7.04 33.14
C ASP A 61 11.63 -7.11 32.08
N ASN A 62 11.60 -6.24 31.07
CA ASN A 62 12.51 -6.23 29.93
C ASN A 62 12.59 -7.54 29.12
N GLN A 63 11.64 -8.46 29.29
CA GLN A 63 11.65 -9.73 28.55
C GLN A 63 11.11 -9.60 27.12
N VAL A 64 10.24 -8.62 26.87
CA VAL A 64 9.65 -8.39 25.55
C VAL A 64 9.96 -6.98 25.09
N GLY A 65 10.54 -6.87 23.88
CA GLY A 65 10.81 -5.60 23.22
C GLY A 65 10.04 -5.46 21.91
N ILE A 66 9.63 -4.23 21.57
CA ILE A 66 8.90 -3.94 20.33
C ILE A 66 9.50 -2.77 19.56
N VAL A 67 9.53 -2.89 18.22
CA VAL A 67 9.60 -1.76 17.30
C VAL A 67 8.42 -1.83 16.35
N PHE A 68 7.81 -0.67 16.09
CA PHE A 68 6.56 -0.54 15.37
C PHE A 68 6.59 0.68 14.43
N ASN A 69 6.25 0.46 13.18
CA ASN A 69 6.00 1.49 12.18
C ASN A 69 4.55 1.41 11.76
N GLY A 70 3.74 2.37 12.18
CA GLY A 70 2.32 2.39 11.85
C GLY A 70 1.48 3.19 12.81
N GLU A 71 0.17 2.86 12.82
CA GLU A 71 -0.87 3.43 13.69
C GLU A 71 -1.94 2.37 13.95
N ILE A 72 -2.37 2.20 15.20
CA ILE A 72 -3.48 1.34 15.57
C ILE A 72 -4.73 2.18 15.84
N TYR A 73 -5.75 1.98 15.04
CA TYR A 73 -6.98 2.74 15.14
C TYR A 73 -7.87 2.22 16.28
N GLY A 74 -8.56 3.12 16.96
CA GLY A 74 -9.43 2.77 18.08
C GLY A 74 -8.71 2.12 19.28
N TYR A 75 -7.39 2.28 19.41
CA TYR A 75 -6.56 1.67 20.44
C TYR A 75 -7.00 2.03 21.87
N GLN A 76 -7.67 3.16 22.08
CA GLN A 76 -8.17 3.59 23.38
C GLN A 76 -9.16 2.59 23.97
N LYS A 77 -9.98 1.93 23.12
CA LYS A 77 -10.92 0.88 23.57
C LYS A 77 -10.13 -0.34 24.08
N LEU A 78 -9.07 -0.72 23.34
CA LEU A 78 -8.19 -1.83 23.71
C LEU A 78 -7.39 -1.51 24.98
N LYS A 79 -6.85 -0.29 25.10
CA LYS A 79 -6.17 0.21 26.32
C LYS A 79 -7.06 0.08 27.55
N LYS A 80 -8.32 0.56 27.47
CA LYS A 80 -9.30 0.42 28.57
C LYS A 80 -9.56 -1.05 28.95
N MET A 81 -9.61 -1.94 27.98
CA MET A 81 -9.79 -3.38 28.22
C MET A 81 -8.57 -3.98 28.95
N LEU A 82 -7.36 -3.63 28.53
CA LEU A 82 -6.12 -4.08 29.17
C LEU A 82 -5.97 -3.51 30.60
N MET A 83 -6.34 -2.23 30.82
CA MET A 83 -6.35 -1.63 32.16
C MET A 83 -7.28 -2.39 33.11
N LYS A 84 -8.47 -2.82 32.66
CA LYS A 84 -9.38 -3.66 33.45
C LYS A 84 -8.80 -5.04 33.80
N LYS A 85 -7.78 -5.50 33.05
CA LYS A 85 -7.02 -6.74 33.31
C LYS A 85 -5.79 -6.53 34.20
N GLY A 86 -5.54 -5.29 34.64
CA GLY A 86 -4.45 -4.95 35.55
C GLY A 86 -3.19 -4.42 34.88
N TYR A 87 -3.18 -4.25 33.55
CA TYR A 87 -2.04 -3.65 32.85
C TYR A 87 -1.93 -2.16 33.14
N GLN A 88 -0.72 -1.70 33.44
CA GLN A 88 -0.40 -0.29 33.64
C GLN A 88 0.16 0.31 32.35
N PHE A 89 0.01 1.63 32.18
CA PHE A 89 0.47 2.36 31.02
C PHE A 89 1.24 3.61 31.47
N HIS A 90 2.42 3.80 30.91
CA HIS A 90 3.33 4.92 31.19
C HIS A 90 3.36 5.95 30.05
N SER A 91 2.77 5.60 28.89
CA SER A 91 2.67 6.46 27.72
C SER A 91 1.23 6.59 27.24
N SER A 92 0.98 7.56 26.37
CA SER A 92 -0.25 7.64 25.58
C SER A 92 -0.13 6.94 24.20
N SER A 93 1.05 6.36 23.90
CA SER A 93 1.34 5.71 22.63
C SER A 93 0.54 4.41 22.43
N ASP A 94 0.10 4.19 21.23
CA ASP A 94 -0.47 2.92 20.77
C ASP A 94 0.54 1.77 20.78
N THR A 95 1.85 2.06 20.68
CA THR A 95 2.92 1.08 20.80
C THR A 95 2.87 0.33 22.13
N GLU A 96 2.65 1.02 23.26
CA GLU A 96 2.52 0.39 24.56
C GLU A 96 1.27 -0.49 24.66
N VAL A 97 0.20 -0.08 23.95
CA VAL A 97 -1.03 -0.88 23.85
C VAL A 97 -0.76 -2.18 23.09
N ILE A 98 0.02 -2.15 22.00
CA ILE A 98 0.42 -3.35 21.26
C ILE A 98 1.27 -4.27 22.15
N LEU A 99 2.25 -3.72 22.85
CA LEU A 99 3.13 -4.47 23.74
C LEU A 99 2.33 -5.20 24.82
N ASN A 100 1.45 -4.49 25.53
CA ASN A 100 0.59 -5.07 26.55
C ASN A 100 -0.43 -6.07 25.97
N ALA A 101 -0.93 -5.84 24.76
CA ALA A 101 -1.79 -6.79 24.07
C ALA A 101 -1.05 -8.08 23.71
N TYR A 102 0.23 -8.00 23.32
CA TYR A 102 1.06 -9.17 23.08
C TYR A 102 1.34 -9.94 24.40
N LEU A 103 1.61 -9.24 25.48
CA LEU A 103 1.79 -9.88 26.80
C LEU A 103 0.53 -10.65 27.24
N GLU A 104 -0.66 -10.09 26.99
CA GLU A 104 -1.93 -10.72 27.39
C GLU A 104 -2.34 -11.89 26.48
N TRP A 105 -2.19 -11.75 25.15
CA TRP A 105 -2.77 -12.71 24.19
C TRP A 105 -1.73 -13.46 23.33
N GLY A 106 -0.44 -13.22 23.57
CA GLY A 106 0.60 -13.73 22.69
C GLY A 106 0.37 -13.26 21.25
N GLU A 107 0.74 -14.07 20.29
CA GLU A 107 0.60 -13.73 18.85
C GLU A 107 -0.84 -13.48 18.39
N LYS A 108 -1.85 -13.94 19.16
CA LYS A 108 -3.26 -13.68 18.85
C LYS A 108 -3.64 -12.20 18.98
N PHE A 109 -2.80 -11.36 19.59
CA PHE A 109 -3.04 -9.93 19.69
C PHE A 109 -3.32 -9.28 18.33
N VAL A 110 -2.63 -9.74 17.26
CA VAL A 110 -2.75 -9.19 15.92
C VAL A 110 -4.15 -9.29 15.33
N THR A 111 -4.96 -10.23 15.82
CA THR A 111 -6.37 -10.37 15.41
C THR A 111 -7.29 -9.36 16.12
N LYS A 112 -6.83 -8.75 17.21
CA LYS A 112 -7.60 -7.82 18.06
C LYS A 112 -7.33 -6.36 17.76
N ILE A 113 -6.26 -6.07 17.02
CA ILE A 113 -5.90 -4.72 16.58
C ILE A 113 -6.43 -4.46 15.16
N ASP A 114 -6.77 -3.21 14.88
CA ASP A 114 -7.01 -2.69 13.53
C ASP A 114 -6.07 -1.50 13.29
N GLY A 115 -5.58 -1.38 12.06
CA GLY A 115 -4.63 -0.32 11.72
C GLY A 115 -3.72 -0.68 10.56
N MET A 116 -2.79 0.22 10.33
CA MET A 116 -1.70 0.08 9.37
C MET A 116 -0.40 -0.15 10.12
N PHE A 117 0.31 -1.26 9.87
CA PHE A 117 1.47 -1.59 10.69
C PHE A 117 2.50 -2.53 10.05
N ALA A 118 3.74 -2.28 10.44
CA ALA A 118 4.83 -3.25 10.44
C ALA A 118 5.37 -3.32 11.88
N ILE A 119 5.30 -4.49 12.50
CA ILE A 119 5.66 -4.72 13.90
C ILE A 119 6.75 -5.77 13.96
N ALA A 120 7.78 -5.55 14.81
CA ALA A 120 8.72 -6.58 15.22
C ALA A 120 8.73 -6.67 16.74
N ILE A 121 8.55 -7.89 17.25
CA ILE A 121 8.57 -8.21 18.69
C ILE A 121 9.74 -9.17 18.97
N TYR A 122 10.61 -8.76 19.86
CA TYR A 122 11.68 -9.58 20.43
C TYR A 122 11.18 -10.17 21.76
N ASP A 123 11.29 -11.47 21.93
CA ASP A 123 10.80 -12.18 23.10
C ASP A 123 11.88 -13.12 23.66
N THR A 124 12.42 -12.79 24.84
CA THR A 124 13.45 -13.60 25.47
C THR A 124 12.93 -14.90 26.06
N ARG A 125 11.63 -15.01 26.30
CA ARG A 125 11.01 -16.19 26.92
C ARG A 125 11.09 -17.42 26.03
N ASP A 126 11.09 -17.20 24.71
CA ASP A 126 11.22 -18.24 23.68
C ASP A 126 12.38 -17.99 22.71
N MET A 127 13.20 -16.96 22.95
CA MET A 127 14.33 -16.54 22.11
C MET A 127 13.95 -16.38 20.64
N THR A 128 12.90 -15.61 20.39
CA THR A 128 12.40 -15.37 19.03
C THR A 128 12.29 -13.90 18.69
N VAL A 129 12.32 -13.59 17.38
CA VAL A 129 11.80 -12.35 16.81
C VAL A 129 10.59 -12.66 15.94
N LYS A 130 9.50 -11.97 16.21
CA LYS A 130 8.23 -12.15 15.51
C LYS A 130 7.89 -10.90 14.71
N LEU A 131 7.73 -11.05 13.41
CA LEU A 131 7.32 -9.98 12.51
C LEU A 131 5.83 -10.09 12.17
N PHE A 132 5.15 -8.95 12.11
CA PHE A 132 3.76 -8.86 11.66
C PHE A 132 3.62 -7.69 10.68
N ARG A 133 2.91 -7.91 9.57
CA ARG A 133 2.55 -6.85 8.62
C ARG A 133 1.04 -6.75 8.51
N ASP A 134 0.51 -5.53 8.42
CA ASP A 134 -0.92 -5.29 8.36
C ASP A 134 -1.63 -6.05 7.22
N ARG A 135 -2.95 -6.14 7.31
CA ARG A 135 -3.81 -7.00 6.47
C ARG A 135 -3.72 -6.72 4.98
N ILE A 136 -3.48 -5.46 4.62
CA ILE A 136 -3.49 -4.97 3.23
C ILE A 136 -2.07 -4.67 2.73
N GLY A 137 -1.08 -4.57 3.66
CA GLY A 137 0.29 -4.22 3.32
C GLY A 137 0.50 -2.71 3.18
N ILE A 138 -0.24 -1.91 3.95
CA ILE A 138 -0.14 -0.44 3.95
C ILE A 138 1.26 -0.01 4.37
N LYS A 139 1.83 -0.68 5.39
CA LYS A 139 3.21 -0.40 5.81
C LYS A 139 4.19 -1.38 5.22
N PRO A 140 5.32 -0.88 4.69
CA PRO A 140 6.35 -1.74 4.11
C PRO A 140 7.11 -2.51 5.20
N LEU A 141 7.48 -3.76 4.90
CA LEU A 141 8.34 -4.58 5.75
C LEU A 141 9.15 -5.53 4.87
N TYR A 142 10.45 -5.26 4.75
CA TYR A 142 11.42 -6.09 4.05
C TYR A 142 12.16 -6.98 5.04
N TYR A 143 12.59 -8.16 4.59
CA TYR A 143 13.51 -9.01 5.34
C TYR A 143 14.56 -9.63 4.44
N TYR A 144 15.76 -9.80 4.98
CA TYR A 144 16.86 -10.55 4.41
C TYR A 144 17.03 -11.87 5.14
N TYR A 145 17.28 -12.95 4.43
CA TYR A 145 17.58 -14.25 5.00
C TYR A 145 18.44 -15.08 4.04
N ASN A 146 19.59 -15.57 4.52
CA ASN A 146 20.52 -16.39 3.75
C ASN A 146 20.65 -17.84 4.25
N GLY A 147 19.78 -18.27 5.17
CA GLY A 147 19.84 -19.57 5.83
C GLY A 147 20.30 -19.50 7.29
N SER A 148 20.95 -18.40 7.71
CA SER A 148 21.40 -18.19 9.09
C SER A 148 21.31 -16.74 9.55
N ASP A 149 21.73 -15.80 8.68
CA ASP A 149 21.63 -14.37 8.99
C ASP A 149 20.26 -13.84 8.60
N PHE A 150 19.62 -13.18 9.53
CA PHE A 150 18.29 -12.61 9.39
C PHE A 150 18.30 -11.13 9.76
N GLY A 151 17.70 -10.32 8.91
CA GLY A 151 17.49 -8.90 9.19
C GLY A 151 16.20 -8.40 8.57
N PHE A 152 15.64 -7.33 9.12
CA PHE A 152 14.45 -6.69 8.57
C PHE A 152 14.58 -5.17 8.57
N ALA A 153 13.84 -4.49 7.70
CA ALA A 153 13.74 -3.03 7.68
C ALA A 153 12.44 -2.57 7.03
N SER A 154 12.05 -1.33 7.33
CA SER A 154 10.95 -0.65 6.64
C SER A 154 11.24 -0.41 5.17
N GLU A 155 12.50 -0.20 4.79
CA GLU A 155 12.92 0.07 3.42
C GLU A 155 14.12 -0.82 3.02
N LEU A 156 14.20 -1.14 1.72
CA LEU A 156 15.26 -2.00 1.17
C LEU A 156 16.65 -1.42 1.42
N LYS A 157 16.82 -0.09 1.29
CA LYS A 157 18.11 0.60 1.58
C LYS A 157 18.55 0.43 3.04
N GLY A 158 17.62 0.26 3.98
CA GLY A 158 17.93 -0.06 5.38
C GLY A 158 18.66 -1.38 5.50
N ILE A 159 18.17 -2.43 4.83
CA ILE A 159 18.84 -3.74 4.77
C ILE A 159 20.20 -3.62 4.09
N VAL A 160 20.28 -3.00 2.90
CA VAL A 160 21.51 -2.90 2.12
C VAL A 160 22.62 -2.13 2.86
N ASN A 161 22.27 -1.09 3.59
CA ASN A 161 23.24 -0.31 4.37
C ASN A 161 23.61 -0.97 5.70
N MET A 162 22.68 -1.70 6.32
CA MET A 162 22.93 -2.45 7.55
C MET A 162 23.85 -3.64 7.28
N CYS A 163 23.53 -4.46 6.29
CA CYS A 163 24.25 -5.69 5.96
C CYS A 163 25.53 -5.39 5.15
N ASN A 164 26.42 -4.56 5.70
CA ASN A 164 27.62 -4.04 5.03
C ASN A 164 28.65 -5.10 4.63
N THR A 165 28.56 -6.31 5.16
CA THR A 165 29.39 -7.47 4.82
C THR A 165 28.81 -8.35 3.71
N VAL A 166 27.59 -8.05 3.25
CA VAL A 166 26.86 -8.83 2.24
C VAL A 166 26.98 -8.18 0.86
N SER A 167 27.35 -8.97 -0.14
CA SER A 167 27.25 -8.57 -1.55
C SER A 167 25.88 -8.95 -2.10
N PHE A 168 25.02 -7.96 -2.34
CA PHE A 168 23.68 -8.17 -2.86
C PHE A 168 23.67 -8.37 -4.37
N GLU A 169 23.18 -9.52 -4.82
CA GLU A 169 22.96 -9.80 -6.24
C GLU A 169 21.58 -9.35 -6.69
N ILE A 170 21.49 -8.74 -7.87
CA ILE A 170 20.20 -8.36 -8.46
C ILE A 170 19.42 -9.62 -8.86
N ASP A 171 18.12 -9.63 -8.56
CA ASP A 171 17.20 -10.65 -9.06
C ASP A 171 16.71 -10.28 -10.47
N ASN A 172 17.23 -10.95 -11.48
CA ASN A 172 16.85 -10.71 -12.86
C ASN A 172 15.35 -10.99 -13.12
N THR A 173 14.73 -11.88 -12.34
CA THR A 173 13.28 -12.11 -12.45
C THR A 173 12.48 -10.93 -11.92
N ALA A 174 12.98 -10.23 -10.91
CA ALA A 174 12.36 -8.98 -10.42
C ALA A 174 12.49 -7.85 -11.44
N VAL A 175 13.64 -7.74 -12.13
CA VAL A 175 13.83 -6.78 -13.24
C VAL A 175 12.88 -7.09 -14.40
N TYR A 176 12.74 -8.36 -14.75
CA TYR A 176 11.83 -8.81 -15.80
C TYR A 176 10.37 -8.46 -15.44
N ASP A 177 9.95 -8.74 -14.21
CA ASP A 177 8.60 -8.40 -13.73
C ASP A 177 8.36 -6.88 -13.77
N TYR A 178 9.30 -6.08 -13.26
CA TYR A 178 9.22 -4.62 -13.29
C TYR A 178 9.02 -4.07 -14.71
N LEU A 179 9.74 -4.58 -15.69
CA LEU A 179 9.62 -4.14 -17.09
C LEU A 179 8.22 -4.40 -17.67
N HIS A 180 7.51 -5.37 -17.11
CA HIS A 180 6.18 -5.75 -17.57
C HIS A 180 5.04 -5.04 -16.83
N ILE A 181 5.18 -4.82 -15.53
CA ILE A 181 4.08 -4.31 -14.69
C ILE A 181 4.40 -3.01 -13.93
N SER A 182 5.59 -2.40 -14.18
CA SER A 182 6.02 -1.11 -13.62
C SER A 182 6.43 -1.13 -12.14
N TYR A 183 6.33 -2.24 -11.45
CA TYR A 183 6.77 -2.47 -10.08
C TYR A 183 7.30 -3.90 -9.90
N ILE A 184 7.95 -4.18 -8.78
CA ILE A 184 8.39 -5.54 -8.44
C ILE A 184 7.30 -6.19 -7.57
N PRO A 185 6.70 -7.32 -8.03
CA PRO A 185 5.61 -7.95 -7.28
C PRO A 185 6.10 -8.66 -6.01
N GLU A 186 5.31 -8.54 -4.95
CA GLU A 186 5.58 -9.27 -3.70
C GLU A 186 5.49 -10.79 -3.87
N PRO A 187 6.33 -11.56 -3.17
CA PRO A 187 7.26 -11.17 -2.09
C PRO A 187 8.64 -10.69 -2.55
N LYS A 188 8.91 -10.60 -3.84
CA LYS A 188 10.23 -10.22 -4.34
C LYS A 188 10.64 -8.80 -3.96
N SER A 189 11.94 -8.56 -3.97
CA SER A 189 12.56 -7.25 -4.04
C SER A 189 13.55 -7.19 -5.21
N PHE A 190 14.26 -6.09 -5.36
CA PHE A 190 15.29 -5.93 -6.39
C PHE A 190 16.49 -6.88 -6.22
N TYR A 191 16.72 -7.38 -5.00
CA TYR A 191 17.85 -8.24 -4.68
C TYR A 191 17.43 -9.65 -4.28
N LYS A 192 18.24 -10.64 -4.66
CA LYS A 192 18.11 -12.02 -4.17
C LYS A 192 18.23 -12.07 -2.65
N ASN A 193 17.56 -13.02 -2.02
CA ASN A 193 17.54 -13.24 -0.57
C ASN A 193 16.96 -12.07 0.25
N VAL A 194 16.43 -11.04 -0.41
CA VAL A 194 15.66 -9.98 0.23
C VAL A 194 14.22 -10.05 -0.25
N TYR A 195 13.29 -10.10 0.67
CA TYR A 195 11.87 -10.30 0.39
C TYR A 195 11.04 -9.28 1.15
N ARG A 196 9.79 -9.07 0.70
CA ARG A 196 8.75 -8.38 1.47
C ARG A 196 7.93 -9.41 2.24
N LEU A 197 7.66 -9.16 3.52
CA LEU A 197 6.67 -9.94 4.26
C LEU A 197 5.29 -9.68 3.65
N MET A 198 4.56 -10.74 3.31
CA MET A 198 3.28 -10.62 2.63
C MET A 198 2.23 -9.91 3.50
N PRO A 199 1.27 -9.17 2.90
CA PRO A 199 0.15 -8.57 3.62
C PRO A 199 -0.63 -9.59 4.45
N GLY A 200 -0.96 -9.23 5.70
CA GLY A 200 -1.69 -10.14 6.61
C GLY A 200 -0.91 -11.35 7.06
N HIS A 201 0.44 -11.31 6.98
CA HIS A 201 1.31 -12.41 7.42
C HIS A 201 2.04 -12.06 8.71
N ARG A 202 2.40 -13.12 9.40
CA ARG A 202 3.37 -13.13 10.48
C ARG A 202 4.54 -14.05 10.14
N MET A 203 5.68 -13.78 10.74
CA MET A 203 6.89 -14.60 10.63
C MET A 203 7.53 -14.75 11.99
N VAL A 204 8.07 -15.92 12.27
CA VAL A 204 8.83 -16.21 13.50
C VAL A 204 10.26 -16.62 13.12
N PHE A 205 11.22 -15.90 13.65
CA PHE A 205 12.63 -16.21 13.57
C PHE A 205 13.13 -16.70 14.93
N ASP A 206 13.64 -17.92 14.99
CA ASP A 206 14.30 -18.52 16.15
C ASP A 206 15.75 -18.02 16.21
N ILE A 207 16.07 -17.23 17.23
CA ILE A 207 17.39 -16.61 17.39
C ILE A 207 18.44 -17.68 17.70
N SER A 208 18.11 -18.66 18.55
CA SER A 208 19.03 -19.70 19.01
C SER A 208 19.46 -20.62 17.86
N ASN A 209 18.51 -21.01 17.01
CA ASN A 209 18.73 -21.90 15.89
C ASN A 209 18.99 -21.17 14.56
N ARG A 210 18.92 -19.83 14.56
CA ARG A 210 19.14 -18.92 13.41
C ARG A 210 18.29 -19.32 12.19
N ARG A 211 17.02 -19.63 12.39
CA ARG A 211 16.13 -20.08 11.30
C ARG A 211 14.73 -19.48 11.41
N ILE A 212 14.11 -19.29 10.26
CA ILE A 212 12.68 -18.97 10.16
C ILE A 212 11.92 -20.27 10.45
N THR A 213 11.11 -20.26 11.50
CA THR A 213 10.28 -21.43 11.92
C THR A 213 8.84 -21.31 11.43
N GLU A 214 8.36 -20.10 11.16
CA GLU A 214 7.02 -19.86 10.65
C GLU A 214 7.00 -18.65 9.73
N ASN A 215 6.21 -18.74 8.63
CA ASN A 215 5.77 -17.61 7.79
C ASN A 215 4.36 -17.94 7.29
N SER A 216 3.36 -17.38 7.95
CA SER A 216 1.96 -17.76 7.71
C SER A 216 1.01 -16.55 7.74
N SER A 217 -0.14 -16.70 7.08
CA SER A 217 -1.19 -15.68 7.10
C SER A 217 -2.02 -15.77 8.38
N TYR A 218 -2.16 -14.66 9.09
CA TYR A 218 -3.04 -14.52 10.25
C TYR A 218 -4.44 -13.98 9.89
N TRP A 219 -4.63 -13.53 8.63
CA TRP A 219 -5.89 -12.97 8.16
C TRP A 219 -6.20 -13.39 6.72
N LYS A 220 -7.44 -13.76 6.47
CA LYS A 220 -7.96 -14.09 5.15
C LYS A 220 -9.26 -13.32 4.90
N LEU A 221 -9.32 -12.57 3.83
CA LEU A 221 -10.53 -11.87 3.41
C LEU A 221 -11.56 -12.89 2.92
N LYS A 222 -12.76 -12.85 3.51
CA LYS A 222 -13.90 -13.61 3.02
C LYS A 222 -14.57 -12.82 1.89
N VAL A 223 -14.76 -13.46 0.75
CA VAL A 223 -15.32 -12.83 -0.45
C VAL A 223 -16.66 -13.47 -0.76
N ASN A 224 -17.69 -12.64 -0.96
CA ASN A 224 -19.01 -13.13 -1.36
C ASN A 224 -19.01 -13.48 -2.87
N SER A 225 -19.32 -14.71 -3.19
CA SER A 225 -19.45 -15.20 -4.56
C SER A 225 -20.90 -15.21 -5.08
N ARG A 226 -21.87 -14.85 -4.25
CA ARG A 226 -23.30 -14.88 -4.62
C ARG A 226 -23.66 -13.75 -5.57
N GLN A 227 -24.58 -14.02 -6.48
CA GLN A 227 -25.23 -13.02 -7.33
C GLN A 227 -26.55 -12.59 -6.69
N GLY A 228 -26.91 -11.32 -6.89
CA GLY A 228 -28.17 -10.74 -6.41
C GLY A 228 -28.12 -10.21 -5.00
N THR A 229 -28.99 -9.22 -4.74
CA THR A 229 -29.07 -8.56 -3.43
C THR A 229 -30.00 -9.32 -2.49
N GLN A 230 -29.66 -9.33 -1.20
CA GLN A 230 -30.51 -9.82 -0.11
C GLN A 230 -30.88 -8.72 0.90
N ARG A 231 -30.32 -7.53 0.71
CA ARG A 231 -30.48 -6.40 1.65
C ARG A 231 -31.10 -5.18 0.94
N LYS A 232 -31.85 -4.39 1.68
CA LYS A 232 -32.39 -3.14 1.15
C LYS A 232 -31.25 -2.15 0.90
N GLN A 233 -31.33 -1.44 -0.22
CA GLN A 233 -30.30 -0.47 -0.62
C GLN A 233 -30.08 0.63 0.44
N ASN A 234 -31.14 1.11 1.07
CA ASN A 234 -31.02 2.15 2.11
C ASN A 234 -30.24 1.65 3.32
N ASP A 235 -30.48 0.41 3.77
CA ASP A 235 -29.75 -0.16 4.91
C ASP A 235 -28.25 -0.29 4.59
N LEU A 236 -27.91 -0.63 3.33
CA LEU A 236 -26.51 -0.70 2.86
C LEU A 236 -25.87 0.69 2.81
N ILE A 237 -26.60 1.70 2.38
CA ILE A 237 -26.13 3.09 2.33
C ILE A 237 -25.86 3.61 3.75
N GLU A 238 -26.77 3.38 4.68
CA GLU A 238 -26.62 3.82 6.07
C GLU A 238 -25.42 3.14 6.74
N GLU A 239 -25.27 1.82 6.58
CA GLU A 239 -24.13 1.09 7.12
C GLU A 239 -22.81 1.54 6.49
N LEU A 240 -22.76 1.74 5.17
CA LEU A 240 -21.58 2.25 4.49
C LEU A 240 -21.17 3.63 5.01
N ARG A 241 -22.12 4.56 5.11
CA ARG A 241 -21.88 5.92 5.65
C ARG A 241 -21.35 5.86 7.09
N TYR A 242 -21.94 5.01 7.92
CA TYR A 242 -21.47 4.80 9.29
C TYR A 242 -20.01 4.31 9.31
N LEU A 243 -19.68 3.29 8.52
CA LEU A 243 -18.33 2.71 8.47
C LEU A 243 -17.29 3.69 7.91
N VAL A 244 -17.63 4.47 6.89
CA VAL A 244 -16.74 5.49 6.31
C VAL A 244 -16.47 6.57 7.36
N LYS A 245 -17.52 7.09 8.00
CA LYS A 245 -17.41 8.09 9.05
C LYS A 245 -16.56 7.58 10.22
N GLU A 246 -16.88 6.39 10.77
CA GLU A 246 -16.13 5.78 11.88
C GLU A 246 -14.64 5.64 11.52
N SER A 247 -14.35 5.15 10.32
CA SER A 247 -12.96 4.99 9.87
C SER A 247 -12.20 6.31 9.77
N ILE A 248 -12.84 7.36 9.27
CA ILE A 248 -12.22 8.67 9.15
C ILE A 248 -12.00 9.30 10.52
N GLU A 249 -13.01 9.29 11.40
CA GLU A 249 -12.90 9.81 12.76
C GLU A 249 -11.77 9.11 13.55
N GLU A 250 -11.67 7.76 13.47
CA GLU A 250 -10.61 7.01 14.12
C GLU A 250 -9.22 7.35 13.53
N GLN A 251 -9.13 7.63 12.22
CA GLN A 251 -7.86 7.97 11.55
C GLN A 251 -7.48 9.46 11.62
N MET A 252 -8.37 10.31 12.10
CA MET A 252 -8.05 11.71 12.40
C MET A 252 -7.42 11.91 13.78
N ILE A 253 -7.38 10.87 14.62
CA ILE A 253 -6.77 10.95 15.95
C ILE A 253 -5.24 11.06 15.80
N ALA A 254 -4.67 12.18 16.26
CA ALA A 254 -3.24 12.45 16.30
C ALA A 254 -2.96 13.61 17.27
N ASP A 255 -1.76 13.63 17.86
CA ASP A 255 -1.28 14.75 18.70
C ASP A 255 -0.60 15.84 17.85
N VAL A 256 -0.69 15.75 16.52
CA VAL A 256 -0.14 16.68 15.52
C VAL A 256 -1.23 17.07 14.52
N PRO A 257 -1.06 18.17 13.75
CA PRO A 257 -2.02 18.58 12.74
C PRO A 257 -2.24 17.52 11.66
N VAL A 258 -3.51 17.31 11.29
CA VAL A 258 -3.98 16.37 10.25
C VAL A 258 -4.59 17.15 9.09
N GLY A 259 -4.32 16.72 7.87
CA GLY A 259 -4.91 17.26 6.64
C GLY A 259 -5.51 16.18 5.74
N THR A 260 -5.91 16.56 4.54
CA THR A 260 -6.45 15.65 3.51
C THR A 260 -5.88 15.93 2.14
N PHE A 261 -5.75 14.89 1.29
CA PHE A 261 -5.49 15.07 -0.13
C PHE A 261 -6.82 15.06 -0.91
N LEU A 262 -7.07 16.10 -1.69
CA LEU A 262 -8.26 16.28 -2.51
C LEU A 262 -7.89 16.37 -3.98
N SER A 263 -8.10 15.30 -4.75
CA SER A 263 -7.86 15.28 -6.20
C SER A 263 -9.08 15.66 -7.04
N GLY A 264 -10.26 15.83 -6.42
CA GLY A 264 -11.53 15.98 -7.13
C GLY A 264 -12.12 14.65 -7.63
N GLY A 265 -11.53 13.51 -7.27
CA GLY A 265 -12.06 12.17 -7.50
C GLY A 265 -13.09 11.76 -6.44
N VAL A 266 -13.88 10.72 -6.72
CA VAL A 266 -14.93 10.22 -5.80
C VAL A 266 -14.39 9.97 -4.39
N ASP A 267 -13.30 9.19 -4.29
CA ASP A 267 -12.76 8.74 -3.01
C ASP A 267 -12.20 9.89 -2.17
N SER A 268 -11.34 10.71 -2.79
CA SER A 268 -10.74 11.85 -2.12
C SER A 268 -11.78 12.89 -1.70
N SER A 269 -12.84 13.08 -2.50
CA SER A 269 -13.94 13.98 -2.16
C SER A 269 -14.73 13.51 -0.94
N ILE A 270 -15.03 12.21 -0.87
CA ILE A 270 -15.74 11.63 0.28
C ILE A 270 -14.87 11.67 1.55
N VAL A 271 -13.60 11.28 1.44
CA VAL A 271 -12.67 11.32 2.59
C VAL A 271 -12.50 12.75 3.10
N THR A 272 -12.30 13.72 2.21
CA THR A 272 -12.13 15.13 2.60
C THR A 272 -13.43 15.71 3.20
N TYR A 273 -14.58 15.38 2.62
CA TYR A 273 -15.87 15.82 3.14
C TYR A 273 -16.12 15.33 4.57
N GLU A 274 -15.95 14.02 4.82
CA GLU A 274 -16.15 13.48 6.17
C GLU A 274 -15.09 13.96 7.17
N ALA A 275 -13.84 14.15 6.74
CA ALA A 275 -12.80 14.73 7.57
C ALA A 275 -13.12 16.19 7.95
N HIS A 276 -13.62 16.99 6.99
CA HIS A 276 -14.09 18.36 7.24
C HIS A 276 -15.30 18.41 8.18
N ARG A 277 -16.22 17.45 8.07
CA ARG A 277 -17.33 17.32 9.05
C ARG A 277 -16.85 17.01 10.45
N ALA A 278 -15.82 16.18 10.58
CA ALA A 278 -15.23 15.85 11.89
C ALA A 278 -14.42 17.02 12.48
N ASN A 279 -13.75 17.79 11.62
CA ASN A 279 -12.98 18.98 11.99
C ASN A 279 -12.99 20.00 10.85
N SER A 280 -13.77 21.08 11.00
CA SER A 280 -13.91 22.13 9.98
C SER A 280 -12.61 22.90 9.68
N ASN A 281 -11.60 22.80 10.53
CA ASN A 281 -10.29 23.44 10.35
C ASN A 281 -9.27 22.52 9.66
N VAL A 282 -9.70 21.35 9.12
CA VAL A 282 -8.79 20.44 8.43
C VAL A 282 -8.19 21.10 7.17
N GLU A 283 -6.87 21.07 7.05
CA GLU A 283 -6.16 21.58 5.87
C GLU A 283 -6.31 20.61 4.70
N THR A 284 -6.66 21.10 3.54
CA THR A 284 -6.84 20.31 2.33
C THR A 284 -5.78 20.66 1.29
N PHE A 285 -5.22 19.66 0.63
CA PHE A 285 -4.13 19.83 -0.33
C PHE A 285 -4.48 19.19 -1.68
N SER A 286 -4.24 19.93 -2.77
CA SER A 286 -4.55 19.51 -4.14
C SER A 286 -3.41 19.83 -5.10
N MET A 287 -3.27 18.99 -6.13
CA MET A 287 -2.37 19.26 -7.27
C MET A 287 -3.20 19.56 -8.50
N ASP A 288 -2.77 20.57 -9.24
CA ASP A 288 -3.24 20.89 -10.57
C ASP A 288 -2.18 20.58 -11.63
N PHE A 289 -2.55 20.53 -12.90
CA PHE A 289 -1.65 20.28 -14.01
C PHE A 289 -1.77 21.39 -15.05
N THR A 290 -0.65 21.78 -15.67
CA THR A 290 -0.65 22.77 -16.75
C THR A 290 -1.43 22.33 -18.00
N ASP A 291 -1.56 21.02 -18.22
CA ASP A 291 -2.35 20.45 -19.30
C ASP A 291 -3.76 20.13 -18.79
N SER A 292 -4.76 20.85 -19.31
CA SER A 292 -6.17 20.70 -18.90
C SER A 292 -6.72 19.29 -19.11
N ASN A 293 -6.14 18.50 -20.02
CA ASN A 293 -6.53 17.09 -20.21
C ASN A 293 -6.14 16.17 -19.03
N TYR A 294 -5.31 16.67 -18.10
CA TYR A 294 -4.87 15.95 -16.91
C TYR A 294 -5.35 16.62 -15.61
N SER A 295 -6.05 17.77 -15.70
CA SER A 295 -6.52 18.53 -14.55
C SER A 295 -7.93 18.09 -14.13
N GLU A 296 -8.06 17.68 -12.87
CA GLU A 296 -9.34 17.49 -12.18
C GLU A 296 -9.57 18.57 -11.10
N PHE A 297 -8.69 19.56 -11.06
CA PHE A 297 -8.63 20.58 -10.01
C PHE A 297 -9.93 21.36 -9.81
N HIS A 298 -10.65 21.66 -10.89
CA HIS A 298 -11.91 22.40 -10.81
C HIS A 298 -12.99 21.66 -9.98
N TYR A 299 -13.01 20.33 -9.98
CA TYR A 299 -13.91 19.56 -9.12
C TYR A 299 -13.49 19.62 -7.63
N ALA A 300 -12.17 19.60 -7.38
CA ALA A 300 -11.65 19.79 -6.03
C ALA A 300 -11.98 21.19 -5.51
N ALA A 301 -11.79 22.21 -6.34
CA ALA A 301 -12.09 23.61 -6.02
C ALA A 301 -13.59 23.82 -5.76
N GLU A 302 -14.48 23.26 -6.59
CA GLU A 302 -15.92 23.32 -6.41
C GLU A 302 -16.36 22.75 -5.05
N LEU A 303 -15.82 21.58 -4.67
CA LEU A 303 -16.14 20.98 -3.38
C LEU A 303 -15.62 21.83 -2.22
N ALA A 304 -14.38 22.32 -2.33
CA ALA A 304 -13.77 23.16 -1.30
C ALA A 304 -14.53 24.48 -1.11
N GLU A 305 -14.96 25.11 -2.18
CA GLU A 305 -15.78 26.34 -2.14
C GLU A 305 -17.15 26.08 -1.50
N ARG A 306 -17.84 25.01 -1.92
CA ARG A 306 -19.16 24.63 -1.41
C ARG A 306 -19.21 24.46 0.11
N TYR A 307 -18.13 23.93 0.70
CA TYR A 307 -18.04 23.66 2.13
C TYR A 307 -17.07 24.60 2.87
N HIS A 308 -16.60 25.68 2.22
CA HIS A 308 -15.65 26.64 2.80
C HIS A 308 -14.38 25.99 3.39
N MET A 309 -13.86 24.97 2.71
CA MET A 309 -12.68 24.23 3.15
C MET A 309 -11.38 25.04 2.95
N HIS A 310 -10.43 24.92 3.87
CA HIS A 310 -9.10 25.48 3.72
C HIS A 310 -8.29 24.70 2.68
N MET A 311 -8.23 25.20 1.45
CA MET A 311 -7.59 24.51 0.33
C MET A 311 -6.24 25.13 -0.04
N ASN A 312 -5.22 24.28 -0.10
CA ASN A 312 -3.89 24.61 -0.59
C ASN A 312 -3.68 23.88 -1.93
N SER A 313 -3.19 24.58 -2.93
CA SER A 313 -2.95 23.99 -4.25
C SER A 313 -1.62 24.38 -4.85
N ARG A 314 -1.10 23.53 -5.72
CA ARG A 314 0.11 23.76 -6.51
C ARG A 314 -0.07 23.17 -7.90
N ILE A 315 0.46 23.83 -8.93
CA ILE A 315 0.47 23.33 -10.31
C ILE A 315 1.74 22.49 -10.51
N PHE A 316 1.56 21.26 -11.01
CA PHE A 316 2.65 20.40 -11.46
C PHE A 316 3.12 20.81 -12.85
N THR A 317 4.42 21.06 -13.00
CA THR A 317 5.01 21.52 -14.24
C THR A 317 6.04 20.54 -14.81
N ARG A 318 6.42 20.70 -16.08
CA ARG A 318 7.53 19.95 -16.68
C ARG A 318 8.88 20.26 -16.00
N SER A 319 9.03 21.44 -15.42
CA SER A 319 10.22 21.80 -14.64
C SER A 319 10.30 20.98 -13.37
N ASP A 320 9.19 20.81 -12.65
CA ASP A 320 9.12 19.94 -11.47
C ASP A 320 9.51 18.51 -11.84
N PHE A 321 8.96 17.95 -12.91
CA PHE A 321 9.34 16.61 -13.37
C PHE A 321 10.85 16.49 -13.60
N ARG A 322 11.49 17.44 -14.30
CA ARG A 322 12.94 17.42 -14.55
C ARG A 322 13.75 17.51 -13.26
N GLN A 323 13.33 18.34 -12.33
CA GLN A 323 13.99 18.52 -11.04
C GLN A 323 13.97 17.24 -10.22
N TYR A 324 12.84 16.54 -10.16
CA TYR A 324 12.64 15.41 -9.27
C TYR A 324 12.93 14.05 -9.90
N TYR A 325 13.00 13.96 -11.24
CA TYR A 325 13.23 12.70 -11.95
C TYR A 325 14.48 11.95 -11.45
N ASN A 326 15.62 12.64 -11.38
CA ASN A 326 16.87 12.02 -10.93
C ASN A 326 16.90 11.72 -9.42
N ARG A 327 16.03 12.37 -8.65
CA ARG A 327 15.90 12.16 -7.21
C ARG A 327 15.00 10.98 -6.85
N MET A 328 14.31 10.40 -7.82
CA MET A 328 13.41 9.28 -7.58
C MET A 328 14.09 8.11 -6.84
N LYS A 329 15.38 7.87 -7.09
CA LYS A 329 16.18 6.85 -6.39
C LYS A 329 16.36 7.13 -4.88
N GLU A 330 16.24 8.38 -4.46
CA GLU A 330 16.28 8.74 -3.04
C GLU A 330 15.01 8.28 -2.31
N TRP A 331 13.88 8.22 -3.03
CA TRP A 331 12.57 7.87 -2.47
C TRP A 331 12.27 6.38 -2.61
N TYR A 332 12.54 5.83 -3.81
CA TYR A 332 12.35 4.42 -4.13
C TYR A 332 13.71 3.75 -4.19
N ASP A 333 13.93 2.77 -3.38
CA ASP A 333 15.19 2.01 -3.28
C ASP A 333 15.21 0.76 -4.18
N GLU A 334 14.20 0.64 -5.03
CA GLU A 334 14.10 -0.34 -6.11
C GLU A 334 13.36 0.25 -7.33
N PRO A 335 13.50 -0.34 -8.53
CA PRO A 335 12.84 0.18 -9.73
C PRO A 335 11.33 0.28 -9.56
N PHE A 336 10.79 1.48 -9.86
CA PHE A 336 9.38 1.81 -9.74
C PHE A 336 8.98 2.80 -10.85
N ALA A 337 7.88 2.57 -11.56
CA ALA A 337 7.53 3.35 -12.74
C ALA A 337 6.07 3.86 -12.78
N ASP A 338 5.38 3.88 -11.65
CA ASP A 338 4.13 4.66 -11.57
C ASP A 338 4.45 6.17 -11.61
N THR A 339 4.05 6.80 -12.69
CA THR A 339 4.37 8.21 -12.95
C THR A 339 3.62 9.18 -12.03
N SER A 340 2.58 8.73 -11.34
CA SER A 340 1.89 9.51 -10.31
C SER A 340 2.73 9.71 -9.04
N ALA A 341 3.86 9.00 -8.91
CA ALA A 341 4.83 9.20 -7.83
C ALA A 341 5.31 10.66 -7.73
N PHE A 342 5.51 11.34 -8.86
CA PHE A 342 6.01 12.73 -8.87
C PHE A 342 5.00 13.73 -8.31
N PRO A 343 3.74 13.81 -8.80
CA PRO A 343 2.76 14.70 -8.19
C PRO A 343 2.41 14.30 -6.76
N THR A 344 2.47 13.00 -6.40
CA THR A 344 2.28 12.55 -5.02
C THR A 344 3.39 13.08 -4.10
N TYR A 345 4.64 13.06 -4.54
CA TYR A 345 5.74 13.67 -3.78
C TYR A 345 5.51 15.17 -3.56
N LEU A 346 5.16 15.90 -4.61
CA LEU A 346 4.98 17.35 -4.53
C LEU A 346 3.81 17.79 -3.65
N VAL A 347 2.68 17.08 -3.71
CA VAL A 347 1.57 17.38 -2.80
C VAL A 347 1.95 17.04 -1.35
N SER A 348 2.75 16.00 -1.15
CA SER A 348 3.28 15.64 0.18
C SER A 348 4.26 16.68 0.70
N GLU A 349 5.17 17.18 -0.17
CA GLU A 349 6.10 18.26 0.18
C GLU A 349 5.36 19.56 0.56
N MET A 350 4.28 19.88 -0.15
CA MET A 350 3.42 21.02 0.17
C MET A 350 2.70 20.82 1.51
N ALA A 351 2.12 19.66 1.72
CA ALA A 351 1.36 19.35 2.93
C ALA A 351 2.24 19.32 4.18
N ARG A 352 3.47 18.78 4.08
CA ARG A 352 4.41 18.68 5.21
C ARG A 352 4.77 20.03 5.83
N LYS A 353 4.61 21.13 5.10
CA LYS A 353 4.83 22.49 5.63
C LYS A 353 3.79 22.92 6.66
N LYS A 354 2.62 22.27 6.69
CA LYS A 354 1.50 22.62 7.56
C LYS A 354 1.06 21.49 8.48
N VAL A 355 1.16 20.23 8.00
CA VAL A 355 0.66 19.06 8.72
C VAL A 355 1.70 17.93 8.74
N THR A 356 1.54 16.99 9.66
CA THR A 356 2.41 15.80 9.76
C THR A 356 1.68 14.54 9.29
N VAL A 357 0.35 14.57 9.25
CA VAL A 357 -0.52 13.47 8.83
C VAL A 357 -1.48 13.95 7.76
N VAL A 358 -1.78 13.13 6.76
CA VAL A 358 -2.85 13.37 5.79
C VAL A 358 -3.68 12.11 5.55
N LEU A 359 -4.99 12.28 5.37
CA LEU A 359 -5.88 11.24 4.91
C LEU A 359 -5.97 11.28 3.39
N THR A 360 -5.98 10.09 2.76
CA THR A 360 -6.06 9.95 1.29
C THR A 360 -7.21 9.04 0.88
N GLY A 361 -7.65 9.16 -0.38
CA GLY A 361 -8.66 8.29 -0.98
C GLY A 361 -8.12 6.98 -1.57
N ASP A 362 -6.83 6.67 -1.38
CA ASP A 362 -6.20 5.47 -1.94
C ASP A 362 -6.88 4.19 -1.44
N GLY A 363 -6.99 3.19 -2.30
CA GLY A 363 -7.67 1.92 -2.02
C GLY A 363 -9.18 1.92 -2.29
N GLY A 364 -9.80 3.08 -2.48
CA GLY A 364 -11.23 3.17 -2.79
C GLY A 364 -11.61 2.50 -4.11
N ASP A 365 -10.72 2.52 -5.10
CA ASP A 365 -10.93 1.84 -6.38
C ASP A 365 -10.97 0.32 -6.24
N GLU A 366 -10.06 -0.24 -5.47
CA GLU A 366 -9.96 -1.68 -5.22
C GLU A 366 -11.08 -2.18 -4.33
N VAL A 367 -11.47 -1.40 -3.34
CA VAL A 367 -12.53 -1.80 -2.39
C VAL A 367 -13.93 -1.65 -3.00
N PHE A 368 -14.20 -0.57 -3.72
CA PHE A 368 -15.54 -0.26 -4.24
C PHE A 368 -15.71 -0.42 -5.76
N GLY A 369 -14.68 -0.90 -6.46
CA GLY A 369 -14.78 -1.21 -7.89
C GLY A 369 -14.71 0.02 -8.79
N GLY A 370 -13.60 0.80 -8.72
CA GLY A 370 -13.51 2.10 -9.41
C GLY A 370 -12.77 2.12 -10.74
N TYR A 371 -12.06 1.06 -11.11
CA TYR A 371 -11.28 1.06 -12.34
C TYR A 371 -12.13 0.74 -13.58
N ARG A 372 -11.93 1.52 -14.67
CA ARG A 372 -12.62 1.34 -15.94
C ARG A 372 -12.54 -0.11 -16.48
N GLN A 373 -11.44 -0.76 -16.26
CA GLN A 373 -11.22 -2.14 -16.65
C GLN A 373 -12.19 -3.11 -16.00
N TYR A 374 -12.63 -2.86 -14.78
CA TYR A 374 -13.63 -3.70 -14.12
C TYR A 374 -14.97 -3.66 -14.89
N LYS A 375 -15.38 -2.46 -15.34
CA LYS A 375 -16.58 -2.30 -16.17
C LYS A 375 -16.44 -3.02 -17.52
N LEU A 376 -15.26 -2.94 -18.15
CA LEU A 376 -15.01 -3.65 -19.42
C LEU A 376 -15.08 -5.18 -19.25
N MET A 377 -14.59 -5.71 -18.15
CA MET A 377 -14.71 -7.15 -17.85
C MET A 377 -16.17 -7.56 -17.62
N TRP A 378 -16.90 -6.77 -16.84
CA TRP A 378 -18.32 -6.99 -16.61
C TRP A 378 -19.12 -6.98 -17.91
N GLN A 379 -18.88 -6.01 -18.79
CA GLN A 379 -19.53 -5.92 -20.12
C GLN A 379 -19.23 -7.15 -20.97
N LYS A 380 -17.95 -7.53 -21.07
CA LYS A 380 -17.54 -8.72 -21.85
C LYS A 380 -18.19 -10.01 -21.36
N GLN A 381 -18.27 -10.20 -20.06
CA GLN A 381 -18.90 -11.39 -19.51
C GLN A 381 -20.43 -11.38 -19.77
N LYS A 382 -21.07 -10.22 -19.70
CA LYS A 382 -22.50 -10.07 -20.02
C LYS A 382 -22.81 -10.36 -21.49
N GLU A 383 -21.93 -9.92 -22.40
CA GLU A 383 -22.09 -10.12 -23.85
C GLU A 383 -21.81 -11.56 -24.30
N ASN A 384 -20.84 -12.22 -23.71
CA ASN A 384 -20.32 -13.53 -24.17
C ASN A 384 -20.79 -14.72 -23.32
N GLY A 385 -21.55 -14.49 -22.24
CA GLY A 385 -21.93 -15.54 -21.28
C GLY A 385 -20.77 -16.01 -20.41
N PRO A 386 -21.00 -16.98 -19.51
CA PRO A 386 -19.94 -17.53 -18.67
C PRO A 386 -18.91 -18.25 -19.56
N ASP A 387 -17.68 -17.88 -19.40
CA ASP A 387 -16.44 -18.36 -20.03
C ASP A 387 -16.60 -19.55 -21.00
N ILE A 388 -16.43 -19.30 -22.29
CA ILE A 388 -16.27 -20.37 -23.25
C ILE A 388 -14.78 -20.51 -23.57
N PRO A 389 -14.05 -21.42 -22.89
CA PRO A 389 -12.61 -21.63 -23.14
C PRO A 389 -12.33 -22.06 -24.59
N LEU A 390 -13.31 -22.70 -25.25
CA LEU A 390 -13.17 -23.27 -26.60
C LEU A 390 -13.09 -22.18 -27.67
N ILE A 391 -13.87 -21.09 -27.57
CA ILE A 391 -13.87 -20.00 -28.56
C ILE A 391 -12.58 -19.18 -28.46
N SER A 392 -12.02 -19.05 -27.25
CA SER A 392 -10.74 -18.39 -27.06
C SER A 392 -9.58 -19.14 -27.70
N VAL A 393 -9.60 -20.47 -27.65
CA VAL A 393 -8.61 -21.34 -28.31
C VAL A 393 -8.72 -21.26 -29.83
N ILE A 394 -9.94 -21.24 -30.36
CA ILE A 394 -10.19 -21.14 -31.82
C ILE A 394 -9.80 -19.74 -32.34
N TYR A 395 -10.16 -18.69 -31.62
CA TYR A 395 -9.81 -17.31 -32.02
C TYR A 395 -8.29 -17.05 -32.02
N ASN A 396 -7.55 -17.65 -31.08
CA ASN A 396 -6.09 -17.57 -31.01
C ASN A 396 -5.38 -18.35 -32.11
N ASN A 397 -5.96 -19.46 -32.56
CA ASN A 397 -5.44 -20.25 -33.68
C ASN A 397 -5.66 -19.58 -35.04
N VAL A 398 -6.68 -18.73 -35.17
CA VAL A 398 -7.00 -18.02 -36.41
C VAL A 398 -6.20 -16.72 -36.56
N LYS A 399 -5.87 -16.01 -35.47
CA LYS A 399 -4.98 -14.83 -35.49
C LYS A 399 -3.54 -15.20 -35.16
N LYS A 400 -2.84 -15.67 -36.16
CA LYS A 400 -1.44 -16.19 -36.11
C LYS A 400 -0.35 -15.18 -35.72
N ASN A 401 -0.65 -13.97 -35.32
CA ASN A 401 0.36 -13.03 -34.82
C ASN A 401 -0.27 -12.00 -33.87
N ARG A 402 0.21 -11.90 -32.66
CA ARG A 402 0.15 -10.82 -31.66
C ARG A 402 -0.65 -11.00 -30.38
N SER A 403 -1.32 -12.12 -30.11
CA SER A 403 -2.14 -12.18 -28.89
C SER A 403 -2.29 -13.55 -28.24
N LYS A 404 -1.27 -14.40 -28.30
CA LYS A 404 -1.33 -15.71 -27.59
C LYS A 404 -1.59 -15.57 -26.09
N ASP A 405 -1.30 -14.38 -25.53
CA ASP A 405 -1.41 -14.14 -24.09
C ASP A 405 -2.76 -13.54 -23.66
N TYR A 406 -3.64 -13.17 -24.58
CA TYR A 406 -4.86 -12.44 -24.25
C TYR A 406 -6.06 -13.29 -23.82
N PHE A 407 -6.04 -14.60 -24.04
CA PHE A 407 -7.29 -15.36 -24.03
C PHE A 407 -7.39 -16.57 -23.12
N TRP A 408 -6.35 -17.08 -22.57
CA TRP A 408 -6.52 -18.27 -21.75
C TRP A 408 -6.76 -18.01 -20.27
N LEU A 409 -6.65 -16.75 -19.88
CA LEU A 409 -6.95 -16.31 -18.53
C LEU A 409 -7.61 -14.95 -18.60
N ASP A 410 -8.91 -14.95 -18.57
CA ASP A 410 -9.73 -13.75 -18.65
C ASP A 410 -9.18 -12.55 -17.84
N ALA A 411 -9.27 -12.57 -16.52
CA ALA A 411 -8.84 -11.49 -15.67
C ALA A 411 -7.32 -11.28 -15.67
N LEU A 412 -6.52 -12.34 -15.60
CA LEU A 412 -5.05 -12.21 -15.57
C LEU A 412 -4.50 -11.67 -16.88
N THR A 413 -5.07 -12.07 -17.99
CA THR A 413 -4.69 -11.59 -19.32
C THR A 413 -5.12 -10.15 -19.52
N PHE A 414 -6.29 -9.81 -19.02
CA PHE A 414 -6.83 -8.48 -19.10
C PHE A 414 -6.01 -7.51 -18.25
N ILE A 415 -5.64 -7.87 -17.04
CA ILE A 415 -4.78 -7.09 -16.15
C ILE A 415 -3.42 -6.83 -16.81
N SER A 416 -2.75 -7.86 -17.33
CA SER A 416 -1.47 -7.67 -18.03
C SER A 416 -1.61 -6.78 -19.27
N GLY A 417 -2.74 -6.80 -19.97
CA GLY A 417 -3.03 -5.88 -21.07
C GLY A 417 -3.32 -4.45 -20.67
N LEU A 418 -3.79 -4.22 -19.43
CA LEU A 418 -4.22 -2.91 -18.92
C LEU A 418 -3.10 -2.11 -18.29
N TYR A 419 -2.22 -2.76 -17.56
CA TYR A 419 -1.05 -2.11 -16.98
C TYR A 419 0.03 -1.75 -18.03
N GLY A 420 -0.38 -1.71 -19.31
CA GLY A 420 0.46 -1.26 -20.41
C GLY A 420 1.51 -2.27 -20.82
N TRP A 421 1.34 -3.53 -20.44
CA TRP A 421 2.16 -4.61 -20.93
C TRP A 421 1.93 -4.81 -22.43
N ARG A 422 2.55 -3.92 -23.19
CA ARG A 422 2.92 -4.19 -24.57
C ARG A 422 4.42 -4.28 -24.55
N PRO A 423 4.99 -5.47 -24.79
CA PRO A 423 6.42 -5.53 -24.98
C PRO A 423 6.77 -4.63 -26.18
N ASN A 424 7.29 -3.42 -25.90
CA ASN A 424 7.99 -2.65 -26.93
C ASN A 424 9.28 -3.33 -27.31
N MET A 425 9.62 -4.40 -26.60
CA MET A 425 10.75 -5.28 -26.88
C MET A 425 10.25 -6.71 -27.09
N ASN A 426 10.98 -7.45 -27.92
CA ASN A 426 10.73 -8.86 -28.11
C ASN A 426 10.95 -9.60 -26.78
N ASP A 427 9.90 -10.20 -26.21
CA ASP A 427 9.98 -10.97 -24.95
C ASP A 427 11.13 -11.99 -24.96
N LYS A 428 11.42 -12.60 -26.12
CA LYS A 428 12.56 -13.49 -26.29
C LYS A 428 13.90 -12.80 -26.04
N GLU A 429 14.02 -11.53 -26.39
CA GLU A 429 15.25 -10.77 -26.21
C GLU A 429 15.46 -10.42 -24.73
N PHE A 430 14.42 -9.97 -24.04
CA PHE A 430 14.45 -9.75 -22.59
C PHE A 430 14.81 -11.02 -21.83
N ARG A 431 14.16 -12.14 -22.15
CA ARG A 431 14.46 -13.43 -21.54
C ARG A 431 15.92 -13.84 -21.75
N LYS A 432 16.45 -13.62 -22.96
CA LYS A 432 17.84 -13.93 -23.27
C LYS A 432 18.81 -13.03 -22.49
N GLN A 433 18.58 -11.73 -22.50
CA GLN A 433 19.46 -10.74 -21.84
C GLN A 433 19.48 -10.91 -20.33
N LEU A 434 18.31 -11.11 -19.72
CA LEU A 434 18.16 -11.29 -18.27
C LEU A 434 18.35 -12.75 -17.82
N LYS A 435 18.63 -13.68 -18.76
CA LYS A 435 18.77 -15.12 -18.48
C LYS A 435 17.55 -15.71 -17.77
N ILE A 436 16.34 -15.30 -18.18
CA ILE A 436 15.10 -15.77 -17.57
C ILE A 436 14.77 -17.18 -18.08
N ASP A 437 14.45 -18.08 -17.16
CA ASP A 437 14.03 -19.45 -17.50
C ASP A 437 12.78 -19.42 -18.40
N LYS A 438 12.71 -20.35 -19.37
CA LYS A 438 11.60 -20.44 -20.32
C LYS A 438 10.26 -20.76 -19.64
N GLN A 439 10.29 -21.44 -18.49
CA GLN A 439 9.12 -21.80 -17.71
C GLN A 439 8.64 -20.68 -16.79
N TYR A 440 9.51 -19.66 -16.56
CA TYR A 440 9.13 -18.53 -15.72
C TYR A 440 7.95 -17.76 -16.31
N ASP A 441 6.87 -17.62 -15.53
CA ASP A 441 5.66 -16.88 -15.92
C ASP A 441 5.39 -15.78 -14.90
N ILE A 442 5.49 -14.52 -15.35
CA ILE A 442 5.20 -13.36 -14.52
C ILE A 442 3.82 -13.41 -13.87
N ARG A 443 2.85 -14.10 -14.49
CA ARG A 443 1.46 -14.19 -13.99
C ARG A 443 1.31 -15.08 -12.75
N ASP A 444 2.34 -15.84 -12.36
CA ASP A 444 2.25 -16.78 -11.23
C ASP A 444 1.99 -16.07 -9.89
N PHE A 445 2.45 -14.81 -9.74
CA PHE A 445 2.15 -14.05 -8.53
C PHE A 445 0.66 -13.70 -8.41
N MET A 446 -0.07 -13.58 -9.52
CA MET A 446 -1.52 -13.34 -9.55
C MET A 446 -2.32 -14.65 -9.45
N ARG A 447 -1.85 -15.74 -10.09
CA ARG A 447 -2.58 -17.02 -10.13
C ARG A 447 -2.95 -17.55 -8.76
N ARG A 448 -2.09 -17.36 -7.76
CA ARG A 448 -2.35 -17.76 -6.37
C ARG A 448 -3.59 -17.12 -5.75
N TYR A 449 -4.03 -15.98 -6.30
CA TYR A 449 -5.18 -15.22 -5.82
C TYR A 449 -6.38 -15.28 -6.78
N TYR A 450 -6.22 -15.95 -7.92
CA TYR A 450 -7.28 -16.05 -8.91
C TYR A 450 -8.36 -17.04 -8.47
N ILE A 451 -9.60 -16.53 -8.33
CA ILE A 451 -10.78 -17.32 -7.96
C ILE A 451 -11.77 -17.23 -9.12
N LYS A 452 -11.83 -18.30 -9.92
CA LYS A 452 -12.61 -18.35 -11.18
C LYS A 452 -14.10 -18.06 -10.98
N ASP A 453 -14.67 -18.55 -9.89
CA ASP A 453 -16.12 -18.50 -9.65
C ASP A 453 -16.62 -17.18 -9.06
N LEU A 454 -15.73 -16.20 -8.85
CA LEU A 454 -16.15 -14.88 -8.44
C LEU A 454 -16.74 -14.09 -9.61
N PRO A 455 -17.75 -13.23 -9.35
CA PRO A 455 -18.23 -12.25 -10.32
C PRO A 455 -17.10 -11.38 -10.87
N PRO A 456 -17.17 -10.88 -12.12
CA PRO A 456 -16.02 -10.30 -12.83
C PRO A 456 -15.41 -9.08 -12.14
N ILE A 457 -16.22 -8.13 -11.66
CA ILE A 457 -15.71 -6.96 -10.93
C ILE A 457 -15.10 -7.41 -9.60
N THR A 458 -15.78 -8.26 -8.85
CA THR A 458 -15.30 -8.78 -7.55
C THR A 458 -13.98 -9.53 -7.69
N ARG A 459 -13.82 -10.32 -8.73
CA ARG A 459 -12.59 -11.06 -9.03
C ARG A 459 -11.41 -10.13 -9.29
N MET A 460 -11.64 -9.09 -10.11
CA MET A 460 -10.63 -8.08 -10.40
C MET A 460 -10.23 -7.28 -9.16
N GLN A 461 -11.22 -6.83 -8.38
CA GLN A 461 -10.97 -6.15 -7.12
C GLN A 461 -10.14 -6.98 -6.16
N TYR A 462 -10.47 -8.27 -6.01
CA TYR A 462 -9.74 -9.17 -5.13
C TYR A 462 -8.28 -9.38 -5.59
N LEU A 463 -8.06 -9.53 -6.89
CA LEU A 463 -6.70 -9.62 -7.45
C LEU A 463 -5.91 -8.33 -7.19
N ASP A 464 -6.48 -7.18 -7.50
CA ASP A 464 -5.80 -5.89 -7.31
C ASP A 464 -5.53 -5.61 -5.82
N LEU A 465 -6.48 -5.92 -4.94
CA LEU A 465 -6.29 -5.81 -3.49
C LEU A 465 -5.11 -6.66 -2.98
N LYS A 466 -4.83 -7.80 -3.63
CA LYS A 466 -3.77 -8.74 -3.24
C LYS A 466 -2.44 -8.52 -3.97
N THR A 467 -2.41 -7.75 -5.04
CA THR A 467 -1.22 -7.62 -5.90
C THR A 467 -0.88 -6.16 -6.21
N TYR A 468 -1.73 -5.48 -6.96
CA TYR A 468 -1.49 -4.11 -7.43
C TYR A 468 -1.52 -3.09 -6.29
N LEU A 469 -2.50 -3.18 -5.41
CA LEU A 469 -2.64 -2.26 -4.29
C LEU A 469 -1.40 -2.23 -3.39
N PRO A 470 -0.90 -3.35 -2.82
CA PRO A 470 0.31 -3.32 -2.00
C PRO A 470 1.59 -3.08 -2.82
N GLY A 471 1.68 -3.62 -4.04
CA GLY A 471 2.89 -3.55 -4.86
C GLY A 471 3.14 -2.21 -5.52
N ASP A 472 2.08 -1.51 -5.92
CA ASP A 472 2.14 -0.23 -6.63
C ASP A 472 1.54 0.91 -5.80
N ILE A 473 0.22 0.96 -5.60
CA ILE A 473 -0.47 2.12 -5.03
C ILE A 473 0.03 2.48 -3.63
N LEU A 474 0.06 1.52 -2.71
CA LEU A 474 0.50 1.78 -1.33
C LEU A 474 2.01 2.01 -1.25
N THR A 475 2.80 1.32 -2.06
CA THR A 475 4.24 1.59 -2.18
C THR A 475 4.50 3.01 -2.67
N LYS A 476 3.79 3.46 -3.71
CA LYS A 476 3.86 4.83 -4.22
C LYS A 476 3.58 5.86 -3.14
N VAL A 477 2.44 5.72 -2.47
CA VAL A 477 1.98 6.69 -1.47
C VAL A 477 2.94 6.75 -0.28
N ASP A 478 3.30 5.59 0.29
CA ASP A 478 4.22 5.52 1.44
C ASP A 478 5.60 6.13 1.11
N ARG A 479 6.20 5.75 -0.03
CA ARG A 479 7.54 6.21 -0.40
C ARG A 479 7.59 7.70 -0.71
N ALA A 480 6.63 8.20 -1.50
CA ALA A 480 6.59 9.60 -1.88
C ALA A 480 6.32 10.52 -0.68
N SER A 481 5.41 10.13 0.21
CA SER A 481 5.07 10.95 1.39
C SER A 481 6.15 10.87 2.47
N MET A 482 6.69 9.67 2.71
CA MET A 482 7.75 9.52 3.71
C MET A 482 9.08 10.13 3.29
N ALA A 483 9.34 10.33 2.01
CA ALA A 483 10.51 11.09 1.55
C ALA A 483 10.57 12.52 2.15
N VAL A 484 9.44 13.04 2.60
CA VAL A 484 9.31 14.35 3.27
C VAL A 484 8.78 14.24 4.70
N SER A 485 8.82 13.05 5.31
CA SER A 485 8.35 12.81 6.69
C SER A 485 6.86 13.14 6.89
N LEU A 486 6.01 12.83 5.90
CA LEU A 486 4.56 13.00 5.99
C LEU A 486 3.89 11.63 6.11
N GLU A 487 3.09 11.41 7.17
CA GLU A 487 2.30 10.19 7.30
C GLU A 487 1.04 10.25 6.43
N THR A 488 0.84 9.23 5.60
CA THR A 488 -0.44 9.02 4.90
C THR A 488 -1.26 7.93 5.57
N ARG A 489 -2.55 8.20 5.76
CA ARG A 489 -3.58 7.27 6.25
C ARG A 489 -4.61 7.04 5.16
N VAL A 490 -5.17 5.83 5.10
CA VAL A 490 -6.04 5.37 4.01
C VAL A 490 -7.39 4.85 4.55
N PRO A 491 -8.31 5.74 4.93
CA PRO A 491 -9.53 5.36 5.64
C PRO A 491 -10.39 4.32 4.91
N LEU A 492 -10.41 4.36 3.58
CA LEU A 492 -11.18 3.41 2.78
C LEU A 492 -10.63 1.97 2.81
N LEU A 493 -9.42 1.79 3.37
CA LEU A 493 -8.79 0.47 3.59
C LEU A 493 -8.93 -0.04 5.03
N SER A 494 -9.76 0.57 5.88
CA SER A 494 -10.02 0.01 7.20
C SER A 494 -10.57 -1.42 7.08
N LYS A 495 -10.21 -2.28 8.03
CA LYS A 495 -10.64 -3.68 8.04
C LYS A 495 -12.16 -3.82 7.86
N LYS A 496 -12.93 -3.01 8.60
CA LYS A 496 -14.38 -3.05 8.57
C LYS A 496 -14.94 -2.72 7.19
N LEU A 497 -14.42 -1.67 6.53
CA LEU A 497 -14.86 -1.29 5.18
C LEU A 497 -14.49 -2.33 4.12
N VAL A 498 -13.28 -2.87 4.18
CA VAL A 498 -12.85 -3.94 3.27
C VAL A 498 -13.71 -5.18 3.45
N GLU A 499 -13.90 -5.66 4.69
CA GLU A 499 -14.72 -6.82 4.98
C GLU A 499 -16.21 -6.57 4.62
N PHE A 500 -16.75 -5.39 4.90
CA PHE A 500 -18.10 -4.99 4.47
C PHE A 500 -18.23 -5.05 2.95
N SER A 501 -17.38 -4.35 2.21
CA SER A 501 -17.47 -4.29 0.76
C SER A 501 -17.41 -5.68 0.11
N PHE A 502 -16.48 -6.54 0.53
CA PHE A 502 -16.36 -7.89 -0.01
C PHE A 502 -17.39 -8.89 0.54
N SER A 503 -18.13 -8.53 1.58
CA SER A 503 -19.31 -9.29 2.03
C SER A 503 -20.54 -9.07 1.16
N LEU A 504 -20.59 -7.97 0.40
CA LEU A 504 -21.68 -7.62 -0.49
C LEU A 504 -21.61 -8.41 -1.80
N SER A 505 -22.77 -8.59 -2.45
CA SER A 505 -22.80 -9.04 -3.84
C SER A 505 -22.20 -7.97 -4.77
N GLU A 506 -21.79 -8.39 -5.96
CA GLU A 506 -21.34 -7.44 -6.98
C GLU A 506 -22.42 -6.43 -7.35
N GLU A 507 -23.68 -6.91 -7.45
CA GLU A 507 -24.84 -6.06 -7.79
C GLU A 507 -25.15 -5.04 -6.71
N ASP A 508 -25.00 -5.38 -5.41
CA ASP A 508 -25.17 -4.42 -4.32
C ASP A 508 -24.10 -3.32 -4.35
N ARG A 509 -22.86 -3.70 -4.69
CA ARG A 509 -21.71 -2.80 -4.69
C ARG A 509 -21.61 -1.96 -5.98
N CYS A 510 -21.85 -2.60 -7.11
CA CYS A 510 -21.75 -2.02 -8.46
C CYS A 510 -23.02 -2.29 -9.29
N PRO A 511 -24.18 -1.74 -8.90
CA PRO A 511 -25.45 -2.04 -9.57
C PRO A 511 -25.39 -1.74 -11.06
N ASN A 512 -25.83 -2.70 -11.88
CA ASN A 512 -25.77 -2.63 -13.35
C ASN A 512 -24.35 -2.34 -13.90
N GLY A 513 -23.31 -2.74 -13.18
CA GLY A 513 -21.92 -2.46 -13.55
C GLY A 513 -21.50 -0.99 -13.38
N GLU A 514 -22.27 -0.19 -12.64
CA GLU A 514 -21.87 1.17 -12.28
C GLU A 514 -20.74 1.14 -11.25
N LEU A 515 -19.59 1.62 -11.65
CA LEU A 515 -18.38 1.64 -10.83
C LEU A 515 -18.59 2.49 -9.57
N LYS A 516 -18.26 1.93 -8.40
CA LYS A 516 -18.49 2.56 -7.08
C LYS A 516 -19.96 2.94 -6.83
N GLY A 517 -20.91 2.21 -7.44
CA GLY A 517 -22.32 2.63 -7.47
C GLY A 517 -22.90 2.85 -6.07
N LEU A 518 -22.66 1.92 -5.13
CA LEU A 518 -23.11 2.07 -3.75
C LEU A 518 -22.45 3.27 -3.05
N LEU A 519 -21.13 3.44 -3.22
CA LEU A 519 -20.37 4.55 -2.61
C LEU A 519 -20.83 5.90 -3.15
N LYS A 520 -21.02 6.03 -4.47
CA LYS A 520 -21.56 7.23 -5.10
C LYS A 520 -22.95 7.57 -4.60
N LYS A 521 -23.84 6.55 -4.54
CA LYS A 521 -25.22 6.76 -4.09
C LYS A 521 -25.27 7.19 -2.62
N ALA A 522 -24.38 6.68 -1.80
CA ALA A 522 -24.30 7.04 -0.39
C ALA A 522 -23.95 8.51 -0.14
N TYR A 523 -23.29 9.18 -1.09
CA TYR A 523 -22.82 10.57 -0.94
C TYR A 523 -23.31 11.51 -2.05
N GLU A 524 -24.36 11.12 -2.77
CA GLU A 524 -24.86 11.85 -3.93
C GLU A 524 -25.33 13.26 -3.61
N ASP A 525 -26.01 13.42 -2.47
CA ASP A 525 -26.57 14.71 -2.05
C ASP A 525 -25.48 15.67 -1.56
N GLU A 526 -24.46 15.16 -0.89
CA GLU A 526 -23.40 15.97 -0.30
C GLU A 526 -22.33 16.36 -1.33
N ILE A 527 -21.84 15.39 -2.09
CA ILE A 527 -20.74 15.64 -3.05
C ILE A 527 -21.25 16.21 -4.36
N GLY A 528 -22.45 15.78 -4.79
CA GLY A 528 -23.06 16.20 -6.05
C GLY A 528 -22.73 15.26 -7.22
N LYS A 529 -23.75 15.13 -8.10
CA LYS A 529 -23.70 14.20 -9.25
C LYS A 529 -22.59 14.54 -10.25
N ASN A 530 -22.30 15.81 -10.45
CA ASN A 530 -21.28 16.31 -11.38
C ASN A 530 -19.86 15.85 -10.99
N ILE A 531 -19.55 15.71 -9.70
CA ILE A 531 -18.28 15.19 -9.20
C ILE A 531 -18.28 13.65 -9.22
N LEU A 532 -19.38 13.03 -8.72
CA LEU A 532 -19.41 11.58 -8.49
C LEU A 532 -19.54 10.76 -9.79
N TYR A 533 -20.31 11.22 -10.78
CA TYR A 533 -20.63 10.44 -11.98
C TYR A 533 -19.84 10.87 -13.22
N ARG A 534 -18.90 11.80 -13.08
CA ARG A 534 -18.00 12.18 -14.16
C ARG A 534 -17.08 11.03 -14.59
N GLN A 535 -16.54 11.14 -15.77
CA GLN A 535 -15.52 10.21 -16.22
C GLN A 535 -14.27 10.35 -15.36
N LYS A 536 -13.79 9.22 -14.81
CA LYS A 536 -12.55 9.18 -14.04
C LYS A 536 -11.36 9.54 -14.91
N MET A 537 -10.51 10.43 -14.42
CA MET A 537 -9.16 10.70 -14.92
C MET A 537 -8.14 10.11 -13.97
N GLY A 538 -6.97 9.73 -14.48
CA GLY A 538 -5.89 9.21 -13.66
C GLY A 538 -5.01 10.34 -13.13
N PHE A 539 -4.54 10.22 -11.92
CA PHE A 539 -3.55 11.14 -11.32
C PHE A 539 -2.15 10.83 -11.89
N SER A 540 -1.95 11.04 -13.20
CA SER A 540 -0.71 10.68 -13.90
C SER A 540 -0.17 11.88 -14.69
N ILE A 541 1.14 11.91 -14.91
CA ILE A 541 1.78 12.96 -15.69
C ILE A 541 1.71 12.66 -17.21
N PRO A 542 1.77 13.69 -18.07
CA PRO A 542 1.79 13.50 -19.52
C PRO A 542 2.96 12.62 -19.97
N ARG A 543 2.67 11.62 -20.82
CA ARG A 543 3.70 10.74 -21.41
C ARG A 543 4.78 11.49 -22.20
N THR A 544 4.44 12.67 -22.70
CA THR A 544 5.36 13.58 -23.42
C THR A 544 6.56 14.03 -22.57
N TYR A 545 6.44 13.91 -21.22
CA TYR A 545 7.56 14.23 -20.33
C TYR A 545 8.70 13.20 -20.42
N PHE A 546 8.41 11.97 -20.84
CA PHE A 546 9.37 10.88 -21.06
C PHE A 546 9.88 10.77 -22.51
N ASN A 547 9.88 11.84 -23.31
CA ASN A 547 10.38 11.81 -24.70
C ASN A 547 9.89 10.59 -25.49
N ASN A 548 8.71 10.59 -26.00
CA ASN A 548 7.88 9.65 -26.79
C ASN A 548 8.49 8.36 -27.41
N ARG A 549 9.76 8.04 -27.20
CA ARG A 549 10.49 6.93 -27.89
C ARG A 549 10.65 5.66 -27.08
N LYS A 550 10.46 5.68 -25.74
CA LYS A 550 10.63 4.50 -24.87
C LYS A 550 9.59 4.48 -23.76
N SER A 551 9.36 3.31 -23.19
CA SER A 551 8.49 3.15 -22.02
C SER A 551 9.10 3.86 -20.79
N PRO A 552 8.29 4.42 -19.88
CA PRO A 552 8.80 4.95 -18.61
C PRO A 552 9.67 3.95 -17.85
N GLN A 553 9.32 2.67 -17.87
CA GLN A 553 10.06 1.59 -17.22
C GLN A 553 11.52 1.50 -17.70
N GLU A 554 11.73 1.50 -19.02
CA GLU A 554 13.07 1.42 -19.60
C GLU A 554 13.91 2.66 -19.28
N HIS A 555 13.32 3.85 -19.34
CA HIS A 555 14.00 5.10 -18.96
C HIS A 555 14.42 5.09 -17.51
N ILE A 556 13.51 4.80 -16.60
CA ILE A 556 13.75 4.76 -15.16
C ILE A 556 14.83 3.73 -14.84
N LEU A 557 14.74 2.53 -15.40
CA LEU A 557 15.73 1.48 -15.17
C LEU A 557 17.13 1.88 -15.63
N LYS A 558 17.23 2.43 -16.85
CA LYS A 558 18.51 2.83 -17.43
C LYS A 558 19.09 4.09 -16.80
N ASP A 559 18.28 5.13 -16.67
CA ASP A 559 18.76 6.47 -16.31
C ASP A 559 18.97 6.61 -14.80
N ILE A 560 18.03 6.08 -14.00
CA ILE A 560 18.05 6.19 -12.55
C ILE A 560 18.82 5.03 -11.92
N TRP A 561 18.51 3.79 -12.30
CA TRP A 561 19.10 2.59 -11.69
C TRP A 561 20.41 2.14 -12.33
N LYS A 562 20.80 2.78 -13.45
CA LYS A 562 22.02 2.47 -14.20
C LYS A 562 22.12 0.99 -14.61
N TYR A 563 20.99 0.29 -14.67
CA TYR A 563 20.92 -1.09 -15.09
C TYR A 563 20.86 -1.14 -16.62
N ARG A 564 21.83 -1.83 -17.22
CA ARG A 564 21.90 -2.02 -18.69
C ARG A 564 21.27 -3.36 -19.04
N ILE A 565 20.20 -3.30 -19.82
CA ILE A 565 19.56 -4.46 -20.44
C ILE A 565 20.16 -4.63 -21.81
#